data_87d180dec6b3158b23183cb535207486
#
_entry.id   87d180dec6b3158b23183cb535207486
#
_cell.length_a   1.000
_cell.length_b   1.000
_cell.length_c   1.000
_cell.angle_alpha   90.00
_cell.angle_beta   90.00
_cell.angle_gamma   90.00
#
_symmetry.space_group_name_H-M   'P 1'
#
loop_
_entity.id
_entity.type
_entity.pdbx_description
1 polymer ?
#
loop_
_entity_poly.entity_id
_entity_poly.type
_entity_poly.pdbx_seq_one_letter_code
_entity_poly.pdbx_strand_id
1 'polypeptide(L)'
;MRAISLPSFAKINLDLRILGTRPDGFHDLKTIFQSLALFDTVTVTVRKGPLVITCDEPDIPTDQRNLVWKAASLLHRTVRGKSTPPRDIAIDLRKRVPSEAGLGGGSSNAAMTLLALNRLWKLDLDLASLSRIGARLGADVPRSEEHTSELQSLA
;
A
#
# COMPACT_ATOMS: atom_id res chain seq x y z
N MET A 1 8.29 18.18 12.88
CA MET A 1 7.83 16.76 12.88
C MET A 1 7.97 16.27 11.44
N ARG A 2 8.62 15.13 11.19
CA ARG A 2 8.73 14.61 9.81
C ARG A 2 7.49 13.79 9.49
N ALA A 3 6.82 14.16 8.39
CA ALA A 3 5.65 13.44 7.88
C ALA A 3 5.72 13.37 6.35
N ILE A 4 5.12 12.34 5.79
CA ILE A 4 4.93 12.17 4.35
C ILE A 4 3.45 11.85 4.11
N SER A 5 2.80 12.63 3.26
CA SER A 5 1.44 12.37 2.79
C SER A 5 1.47 12.02 1.31
N LEU A 6 0.81 10.92 0.96
CA LEU A 6 0.74 10.43 -0.41
C LEU A 6 -0.72 10.18 -0.81
N PRO A 7 -1.12 10.56 -2.04
CA PRO A 7 -2.40 10.15 -2.60
C PRO A 7 -2.37 8.65 -2.93
N SER A 8 -3.44 7.96 -2.64
CA SER A 8 -3.62 6.53 -2.83
C SER A 8 -4.80 6.29 -3.76
N PHE A 9 -4.50 6.23 -5.06
CA PHE A 9 -5.52 6.25 -6.11
C PHE A 9 -6.30 4.93 -6.19
N ALA A 10 -7.60 5.06 -6.46
CA ALA A 10 -8.45 3.96 -6.88
C ALA A 10 -8.07 3.49 -8.29
N LYS A 11 -8.39 2.24 -8.59
CA LYS A 11 -8.19 1.64 -9.92
C LYS A 11 -9.44 0.90 -10.37
N ILE A 12 -9.62 0.77 -11.69
CA ILE A 12 -10.55 -0.15 -12.31
C ILE A 12 -9.83 -1.06 -13.30
N ASN A 13 -10.40 -2.23 -13.54
CA ASN A 13 -9.99 -3.11 -14.63
C ASN A 13 -10.86 -2.79 -15.84
N LEU A 14 -10.26 -2.30 -16.91
CA LEU A 14 -10.97 -2.03 -18.18
C LEU A 14 -11.13 -3.30 -19.01
N ASP A 15 -10.18 -4.22 -18.91
CA ASP A 15 -10.24 -5.53 -19.54
C ASP A 15 -9.62 -6.56 -18.58
N LEU A 16 -10.24 -7.70 -18.43
CA LEU A 16 -9.74 -8.80 -17.60
C LEU A 16 -9.95 -10.10 -18.38
N ARG A 17 -8.84 -10.68 -18.85
CA ARG A 17 -8.86 -11.95 -19.58
C ARG A 17 -8.08 -13.00 -18.79
N ILE A 18 -8.71 -14.14 -18.58
CA ILE A 18 -8.05 -15.32 -18.04
C ILE A 18 -7.41 -16.05 -19.23
N LEU A 19 -6.07 -16.13 -19.25
CA LEU A 19 -5.32 -16.75 -20.33
C LEU A 19 -5.11 -18.24 -20.13
N GLY A 20 -5.17 -18.72 -18.89
CA GLY A 20 -4.99 -20.12 -18.55
C GLY A 20 -4.82 -20.34 -17.06
N THR A 21 -4.81 -21.61 -16.65
CA THR A 21 -4.51 -22.00 -15.27
C THR A 21 -3.06 -22.45 -15.20
N ARG A 22 -2.29 -21.90 -14.27
CA ARG A 22 -0.90 -22.27 -14.04
C ARG A 22 -0.82 -23.58 -13.24
N PRO A 23 0.32 -24.32 -13.31
CA PRO A 23 0.52 -25.54 -12.51
C PRO A 23 0.43 -25.34 -10.99
N ASP A 24 0.64 -24.10 -10.51
CA ASP A 24 0.53 -23.71 -9.10
C ASP A 24 -0.91 -23.39 -8.65
N GLY A 25 -1.92 -23.59 -9.55
CA GLY A 25 -3.34 -23.33 -9.28
C GLY A 25 -3.77 -21.89 -9.46
N PHE A 26 -2.85 -20.97 -9.77
CA PHE A 26 -3.17 -19.59 -10.12
C PHE A 26 -3.52 -19.45 -11.61
N HIS A 27 -4.19 -18.36 -11.95
CA HIS A 27 -4.53 -18.04 -13.34
C HIS A 27 -3.60 -16.98 -13.89
N ASP A 28 -3.13 -17.17 -15.13
CA ASP A 28 -2.51 -16.09 -15.89
C ASP A 28 -3.60 -15.12 -16.34
N LEU A 29 -3.46 -13.87 -15.93
CA LEU A 29 -4.41 -12.81 -16.23
C LEU A 29 -3.75 -11.77 -17.13
N LYS A 30 -4.47 -11.38 -18.19
CA LYS A 30 -4.17 -10.16 -18.93
C LYS A 30 -5.22 -9.12 -18.56
N THR A 31 -4.78 -7.96 -18.09
CA THR A 31 -5.68 -6.91 -17.65
C THR A 31 -5.11 -5.54 -18.02
N ILE A 32 -6.01 -4.60 -18.26
CA ILE A 32 -5.69 -3.18 -18.41
C ILE A 32 -6.24 -2.48 -17.18
N PHE A 33 -5.35 -1.88 -16.41
CA PHE A 33 -5.72 -1.05 -15.26
C PHE A 33 -5.82 0.41 -15.67
N GLN A 34 -6.82 1.07 -15.11
CA GLN A 34 -6.98 2.52 -15.22
C GLN A 34 -7.07 3.10 -13.80
N SER A 35 -6.14 4.01 -13.49
CA SER A 35 -6.25 4.82 -12.27
C SER A 35 -7.36 5.84 -12.40
N LEU A 36 -8.09 6.05 -11.31
CA LEU A 36 -9.16 7.05 -11.23
C LEU A 36 -8.65 8.28 -10.46
N ALA A 37 -9.21 9.45 -10.77
CA ALA A 37 -8.98 10.67 -10.01
C ALA A 37 -9.70 10.68 -8.63
N LEU A 38 -10.03 9.50 -8.12
CA LEU A 38 -10.57 9.25 -6.80
C LEU A 38 -9.48 8.61 -5.96
N PHE A 39 -9.15 9.18 -4.81
CA PHE A 39 -8.03 8.70 -3.98
C PHE A 39 -8.27 8.90 -2.49
N ASP A 40 -7.68 8.02 -1.71
CA ASP A 40 -7.46 8.19 -0.28
C ASP A 40 -6.17 9.00 -0.05
N THR A 41 -5.99 9.48 1.17
CA THR A 41 -4.70 10.06 1.59
C THR A 41 -4.11 9.21 2.70
N VAL A 42 -2.86 8.79 2.50
CA VAL A 42 -2.06 8.08 3.51
C VAL A 42 -1.00 9.04 4.04
N THR A 43 -1.07 9.38 5.32
CA THR A 43 -0.09 10.23 5.99
C THR A 43 0.68 9.42 7.02
N VAL A 44 1.99 9.30 6.85
CA VAL A 44 2.88 8.64 7.81
C VAL A 44 3.70 9.69 8.53
N THR A 45 3.63 9.69 9.85
CA THR A 45 4.29 10.68 10.72
C THR A 45 5.25 10.00 11.69
N VAL A 46 6.43 10.57 11.87
CA VAL A 46 7.35 10.15 12.93
C VAL A 46 6.85 10.66 14.27
N ARG A 47 6.56 9.74 15.18
CA ARG A 47 6.03 10.01 16.52
C ARG A 47 6.47 8.91 17.48
N LYS A 48 6.92 9.27 18.69
CA LYS A 48 7.33 8.27 19.71
C LYS A 48 6.17 7.38 20.16
N GLY A 49 6.44 6.11 20.35
CA GLY A 49 5.51 5.14 20.88
C GLY A 49 5.21 3.95 19.96
N PRO A 50 4.18 3.16 20.24
CA PRO A 50 3.78 2.05 19.38
C PRO A 50 3.25 2.56 18.03
N LEU A 51 3.22 1.67 17.03
CA LEU A 51 2.48 1.93 15.78
C LEU A 51 1.01 2.23 16.11
N VAL A 52 0.53 3.35 15.61
CA VAL A 52 -0.88 3.74 15.70
C VAL A 52 -1.40 4.01 14.29
N ILE A 53 -2.58 3.49 13.99
CA ILE A 53 -3.33 3.84 12.78
C ILE A 53 -4.59 4.58 13.20
N THR A 54 -4.90 5.67 12.52
CA THR A 54 -6.16 6.40 12.60
C THR A 54 -6.84 6.40 11.24
N CYS A 55 -8.16 6.42 11.22
CA CYS A 55 -8.96 6.48 10.02
C CYS A 55 -10.20 7.34 10.27
N ASP A 56 -10.61 8.15 9.29
CA ASP A 56 -11.83 8.93 9.35
C ASP A 56 -13.09 8.12 9.01
N GLU A 57 -12.92 6.86 8.55
CA GLU A 57 -14.01 5.93 8.29
C GLU A 57 -14.08 4.89 9.42
N PRO A 58 -15.17 4.86 10.22
CA PRO A 58 -15.25 4.04 11.43
C PRO A 58 -15.26 2.53 11.17
N ASP A 59 -15.74 2.10 10.00
CA ASP A 59 -15.81 0.68 9.64
C ASP A 59 -14.47 0.08 9.21
N ILE A 60 -13.45 0.92 9.02
CA ILE A 60 -12.10 0.48 8.66
C ILE A 60 -11.32 0.10 9.91
N PRO A 61 -10.85 -1.15 10.03
CA PRO A 61 -10.06 -1.55 11.18
C PRO A 61 -8.74 -0.78 11.24
N THR A 62 -8.36 -0.38 12.45
CA THR A 62 -7.10 0.36 12.71
C THR A 62 -6.04 -0.50 13.39
N ASP A 63 -6.23 -1.82 13.38
CA ASP A 63 -5.36 -2.82 13.97
C ASP A 63 -4.69 -3.72 12.92
N GLN A 64 -4.13 -4.86 13.36
CA GLN A 64 -3.42 -5.82 12.50
C GLN A 64 -4.27 -6.46 11.37
N ARG A 65 -5.58 -6.26 11.35
CA ARG A 65 -6.46 -6.69 10.25
C ARG A 65 -6.30 -5.77 9.02
N ASN A 66 -5.92 -4.51 9.25
CA ASN A 66 -5.73 -3.54 8.18
C ASN A 66 -4.47 -3.86 7.35
N LEU A 67 -4.57 -3.76 6.00
CA LEU A 67 -3.43 -3.96 5.09
C LEU A 67 -2.30 -2.96 5.32
N VAL A 68 -2.60 -1.74 5.75
CA VAL A 68 -1.61 -0.71 6.11
C VAL A 68 -0.76 -1.17 7.31
N TRP A 69 -1.39 -1.75 8.35
CA TRP A 69 -0.66 -2.35 9.47
C TRP A 69 0.25 -3.48 9.00
N LYS A 70 -0.30 -4.38 8.17
CA LYS A 70 0.45 -5.51 7.62
C LYS A 70 1.63 -5.05 6.78
N ALA A 71 1.45 -4.00 5.96
CA ALA A 71 2.50 -3.40 5.13
C ALA A 71 3.64 -2.85 5.99
N ALA A 72 3.33 -2.03 6.98
CA ALA A 72 4.32 -1.46 7.90
C ALA A 72 5.08 -2.56 8.65
N SER A 73 4.38 -3.57 9.16
CA SER A 73 4.98 -4.68 9.91
C SER A 73 5.83 -5.57 9.00
N LEU A 74 5.38 -5.84 7.78
CA LEU A 74 6.12 -6.65 6.81
C LEU A 74 7.41 -5.97 6.37
N LEU A 75 7.36 -4.68 6.03
CA LEU A 75 8.55 -3.91 5.69
C LEU A 75 9.54 -3.89 6.84
N HIS A 76 9.08 -3.58 8.05
CA HIS A 76 9.92 -3.57 9.25
C HIS A 76 10.61 -4.93 9.49
N ARG A 77 9.87 -6.03 9.37
CA ARG A 77 10.42 -7.38 9.49
C ARG A 77 11.46 -7.67 8.41
N THR A 78 11.20 -7.27 7.17
CA THR A 78 12.08 -7.53 6.05
C THR A 78 13.42 -6.80 6.19
N VAL A 79 13.40 -5.53 6.66
CA VAL A 79 14.61 -4.69 6.73
C VAL A 79 15.32 -4.74 8.08
N ARG A 80 14.62 -5.08 9.16
CA ARG A 80 15.16 -5.07 10.53
C ARG A 80 15.29 -6.47 11.13
N GLY A 81 14.76 -7.50 10.49
CA GLY A 81 14.73 -8.88 11.01
C GLY A 81 13.89 -9.06 12.29
N LYS A 82 13.04 -8.09 12.62
CA LYS A 82 12.25 -8.08 13.86
C LYS A 82 10.81 -8.46 13.60
N SER A 83 10.30 -9.44 14.33
CA SER A 83 8.90 -9.88 14.23
C SER A 83 7.89 -8.96 14.93
N THR A 84 8.36 -8.04 15.77
CA THR A 84 7.50 -7.06 16.45
C THR A 84 7.03 -5.97 15.47
N PRO A 85 5.83 -5.41 15.65
CA PRO A 85 5.39 -4.25 14.88
C PRO A 85 6.38 -3.08 15.00
N PRO A 86 6.48 -2.23 13.96
CA PRO A 86 7.33 -1.04 14.03
C PRO A 86 6.87 -0.11 15.15
N ARG A 87 7.78 0.71 15.61
CA ARG A 87 7.52 1.76 16.60
C ARG A 87 7.89 3.12 16.02
N ASP A 88 7.51 4.15 16.75
CA ASP A 88 7.86 5.55 16.48
C ASP A 88 7.27 6.08 15.16
N ILE A 89 6.13 5.52 14.75
CA ILE A 89 5.33 6.00 13.62
C ILE A 89 3.84 6.02 13.95
N ALA A 90 3.12 6.95 13.35
CA ALA A 90 1.66 6.98 13.26
C ALA A 90 1.25 7.09 11.80
N ILE A 91 0.16 6.43 11.42
CA ILE A 91 -0.39 6.44 10.07
C ILE A 91 -1.83 6.92 10.15
N ASP A 92 -2.15 7.98 9.42
CA ASP A 92 -3.50 8.52 9.29
C ASP A 92 -4.04 8.23 7.90
N LEU A 93 -5.23 7.67 7.86
CA LEU A 93 -5.95 7.33 6.63
C LEU A 93 -7.15 8.26 6.47
N ARG A 94 -7.19 9.00 5.36
CA ARG A 94 -8.35 9.76 4.93
C ARG A 94 -9.00 9.05 3.76
N LYS A 95 -10.18 8.47 4.00
CA LYS A 95 -10.86 7.62 3.05
C LYS A 95 -11.80 8.41 2.14
N ARG A 96 -11.71 8.13 0.83
CA ARG A 96 -12.62 8.61 -0.21
C ARG A 96 -12.98 7.48 -1.16
N VAL A 97 -12.09 6.49 -1.29
CA VAL A 97 -12.34 5.29 -2.09
C VAL A 97 -13.24 4.35 -1.30
N PRO A 98 -14.44 4.02 -1.79
CA PRO A 98 -15.35 3.10 -1.12
C PRO A 98 -14.68 1.75 -0.83
N SER A 99 -14.91 1.24 0.37
CA SER A 99 -14.41 -0.06 0.79
C SER A 99 -15.20 -1.17 0.10
N GLU A 100 -14.54 -2.29 -0.19
CA GLU A 100 -15.15 -3.50 -0.78
C GLU A 100 -15.81 -3.30 -2.17
N ALA A 101 -15.56 -2.16 -2.81
CA ALA A 101 -16.12 -1.83 -4.12
C ALA A 101 -15.30 -2.35 -5.32
N GLY A 102 -14.26 -3.18 -5.09
CA GLY A 102 -13.38 -3.65 -6.17
C GLY A 102 -12.41 -2.59 -6.72
N LEU A 103 -12.33 -1.42 -6.09
CA LEU A 103 -11.54 -0.27 -6.55
C LEU A 103 -10.07 -0.29 -6.06
N GLY A 104 -9.68 -1.33 -5.34
CA GLY A 104 -8.29 -1.53 -4.89
C GLY A 104 -7.80 -0.56 -3.81
N GLY A 105 -8.69 0.18 -3.13
CA GLY A 105 -8.32 1.21 -2.16
C GLY A 105 -7.41 0.70 -1.04
N GLY A 106 -7.71 -0.43 -0.43
CA GLY A 106 -6.88 -1.02 0.64
C GLY A 106 -5.49 -1.42 0.16
N SER A 107 -5.37 -2.00 -1.05
CA SER A 107 -4.08 -2.37 -1.65
C SER A 107 -3.25 -1.14 -1.99
N SER A 108 -3.89 -0.10 -2.52
CA SER A 108 -3.24 1.18 -2.80
C SER A 108 -2.75 1.85 -1.51
N ASN A 109 -3.55 1.84 -0.43
CA ASN A 109 -3.14 2.37 0.88
C ASN A 109 -1.90 1.63 1.43
N ALA A 110 -1.86 0.31 1.27
CA ALA A 110 -0.70 -0.51 1.67
C ALA A 110 0.56 -0.16 0.86
N ALA A 111 0.42 0.00 -0.47
CA ALA A 111 1.51 0.41 -1.35
C ALA A 111 2.07 1.78 -0.98
N MET A 112 1.19 2.78 -0.77
CA MET A 112 1.60 4.12 -0.34
C MET A 112 2.28 4.10 1.04
N THR A 113 1.87 3.21 1.91
CA THR A 113 2.52 3.00 3.22
C THR A 113 3.95 2.50 3.06
N LEU A 114 4.18 1.51 2.17
CA LEU A 114 5.53 1.01 1.88
C LEU A 114 6.43 2.12 1.33
N LEU A 115 5.94 2.92 0.37
CA LEU A 115 6.67 4.04 -0.21
C LEU A 115 7.00 5.12 0.83
N ALA A 116 6.02 5.52 1.64
CA ALA A 116 6.23 6.53 2.68
C ALA A 116 7.26 6.08 3.72
N LEU A 117 7.17 4.83 4.17
CA LEU A 117 8.12 4.26 5.14
C LEU A 117 9.50 4.08 4.55
N ASN A 118 9.63 3.67 3.29
CA ASN A 118 10.92 3.59 2.59
C ASN A 118 11.65 4.93 2.65
N ARG A 119 10.94 6.03 2.36
CA ARG A 119 11.48 7.40 2.43
C ARG A 119 11.78 7.85 3.86
N LEU A 120 10.83 7.66 4.80
CA LEU A 120 11.00 8.10 6.20
C LEU A 120 12.12 7.37 6.91
N TRP A 121 12.29 6.09 6.65
CA TRP A 121 13.34 5.27 7.24
C TRP A 121 14.66 5.31 6.46
N LYS A 122 14.68 6.01 5.30
CA LYS A 122 15.85 6.12 4.42
C LYS A 122 16.42 4.74 4.05
N LEU A 123 15.56 3.85 3.58
CA LEU A 123 15.94 2.47 3.26
C LEU A 123 16.55 2.35 1.87
N ASP A 124 16.30 3.33 1.00
CA ASP A 124 16.77 3.39 -0.39
C ASP A 124 16.45 2.13 -1.22
N LEU A 125 15.33 1.48 -0.88
CA LEU A 125 14.83 0.35 -1.65
C LEU A 125 14.28 0.84 -2.98
N ASP A 126 14.66 0.16 -4.05
CA ASP A 126 14.11 0.41 -5.38
C ASP A 126 12.65 -0.08 -5.50
N LEU A 127 11.97 0.36 -6.55
CA LEU A 127 10.56 0.00 -6.78
C LEU A 127 10.38 -1.51 -6.92
N ALA A 128 11.32 -2.21 -7.58
CA ALA A 128 11.25 -3.66 -7.74
C ALA A 128 11.30 -4.40 -6.40
N SER A 129 12.11 -3.91 -5.45
CA SER A 129 12.20 -4.48 -4.10
C SER A 129 10.92 -4.21 -3.30
N LEU A 130 10.37 -3.00 -3.37
CA LEU A 130 9.09 -2.67 -2.74
C LEU A 130 7.95 -3.51 -3.33
N SER A 131 7.89 -3.65 -4.66
CA SER A 131 6.89 -4.48 -5.34
C SER A 131 6.96 -5.95 -4.90
N ARG A 132 8.17 -6.53 -4.74
CA ARG A 132 8.33 -7.88 -4.17
C ARG A 132 7.80 -7.99 -2.75
N ILE A 133 8.00 -6.97 -1.92
CA ILE A 133 7.45 -6.93 -0.57
C ILE A 133 5.93 -6.80 -0.63
N GLY A 134 5.42 -5.89 -1.44
CA GLY A 134 3.99 -5.66 -1.66
C GLY A 134 3.23 -6.90 -2.15
N ALA A 135 3.84 -7.68 -3.04
CA ALA A 135 3.26 -8.93 -3.56
C ALA A 135 2.92 -9.96 -2.46
N ARG A 136 3.62 -9.92 -1.33
CA ARG A 136 3.34 -10.78 -0.17
C ARG A 136 2.09 -10.36 0.61
N LEU A 137 1.59 -9.16 0.39
CA LEU A 137 0.36 -8.63 1.00
C LEU A 137 -0.86 -8.90 0.12
N GLY A 138 -0.67 -8.93 -1.20
CA GLY A 138 -1.71 -9.17 -2.17
C GLY A 138 -1.25 -8.79 -3.58
N ALA A 139 -1.85 -9.41 -4.60
CA ALA A 139 -1.45 -9.24 -6.00
C ALA A 139 -1.64 -7.81 -6.54
N ASP A 140 -2.53 -7.03 -5.93
CA ASP A 140 -2.83 -5.67 -6.37
C ASP A 140 -1.92 -4.60 -5.73
N VAL A 141 -1.16 -4.94 -4.69
CA VAL A 141 -0.29 -3.98 -3.99
C VAL A 141 0.86 -3.50 -4.88
N PRO A 142 1.62 -4.38 -5.58
CA PRO A 142 2.70 -3.95 -6.47
C PRO A 142 2.23 -3.02 -7.59
N ARG A 143 1.07 -3.30 -8.15
CA ARG A 143 0.49 -2.53 -9.27
C ARG A 143 0.12 -1.11 -8.87
N SER A 144 -0.23 -0.90 -7.61
CA SER A 144 -0.52 0.44 -7.07
C SER A 144 0.74 1.30 -6.91
N GLU A 145 1.91 0.67 -6.70
CA GLU A 145 3.21 1.36 -6.63
C GLU A 145 3.68 1.85 -7.99
N GLU A 146 3.47 1.09 -9.06
CA GLU A 146 3.87 1.44 -10.43
C GLU A 146 3.21 2.73 -10.90
N HIS A 147 1.92 2.92 -10.63
CA HIS A 147 1.20 4.14 -11.00
C HIS A 147 1.69 5.40 -10.27
N THR A 148 2.31 5.24 -9.10
CA THR A 148 2.85 6.37 -8.34
C THR A 148 4.22 6.81 -8.86
N SER A 149 4.96 5.94 -9.53
CA SER A 149 6.26 6.29 -10.12
C SER A 149 6.14 7.28 -11.28
N GLU A 150 5.05 7.25 -12.04
CA GLU A 150 4.79 8.23 -13.10
C GLU A 150 4.52 9.63 -12.55
N LEU A 151 3.84 9.74 -11.39
CA LEU A 151 3.59 11.02 -10.73
C LEU A 151 4.86 11.62 -10.09
N GLN A 152 5.85 10.80 -9.75
CA GLN A 152 7.13 11.26 -9.19
C GLN A 152 8.07 11.84 -10.24
N SER A 153 7.90 11.49 -11.51
CA SER A 153 8.67 12.05 -12.61
C SER A 153 8.17 13.44 -13.04
N LEU A 154 7.00 13.86 -12.56
CA LEU A 154 6.36 15.15 -12.90
C LEU A 154 6.52 16.21 -11.78
N ALA A 155 7.18 15.88 -10.68
CA ALA A 155 7.52 16.77 -9.58
C ALA A 155 9.05 16.95 -9.50
#